data_74ab0d854eb838083510a2af60e3747a
#
_entry.id   74ab0d854eb838083510a2af60e3747a
#
_cell.length_a   1.000
_cell.length_b   1.000
_cell.length_c   1.000
_cell.angle_alpha   90.00
_cell.angle_beta   90.00
_cell.angle_gamma   90.00
#
_symmetry.space_group_name_H-M   'P 1'
#
loop_
_entity.id
_entity.type
_entity.pdbx_description
1 polymer ?
#
loop_
_entity_poly.entity_id
_entity_poly.type
_entity_poly.pdbx_seq_one_letter_code
_entity_poly.pdbx_strand_id
1 'polypeptide(L)'
;MPFAVERDLARRALDTARTRGATYADARFVRRQVEDAVVKNGHVDTIDRSDTFGFGVRVVADGAWGFAASQVVTADEADRVAALAVEIAKASAVCKTAEVRLAPVAPATGAFRSPVVQDPFALALEDRVGLLVAADAAMRSVKGPRTTRANYEIWREEKLFLSSEGADCEQTIVETGCGISAEAVGDGELQIRSYPAAGGRTQNQAGWEFVEKWDLVGNAPRIAEEAVALLTAKPCPQDVRTTVVLGDAQLMLQVHESCGHPIELDRALGWEAAYAGTSFLTPERLGTFRYGSDTVSIRIDSTTPGGLGTFGWDDEGVPASEGWAVKDGVFVGYLMSRETAAALGKPSNGTMRADGWARLPLIRMTNVSLMPGDAGSLADLIADTDDGIYMETNRSWSIDDKRLNFQFGTQLGREIRKGTLGDLVRNPTYTGITPEFWGSCDAVCSASEWRMWGTPNCGKGQPGQIGHTGHGAAPARFRNVRVGVVR
;
A
#
# COMPACT_ATOMS: atom_id res chain seq x y z
N MET A 1 -21.48 6.42 -21.63
CA MET A 1 -21.09 5.59 -20.48
C MET A 1 -20.12 4.56 -20.99
N PRO A 2 -18.93 4.44 -20.42
CA PRO A 2 -17.88 3.56 -20.98
C PRO A 2 -18.23 2.06 -20.94
N PHE A 3 -19.18 1.63 -20.11
CA PHE A 3 -19.49 0.22 -19.86
C PHE A 3 -20.93 -0.18 -20.25
N ALA A 4 -21.50 0.36 -21.33
CA ALA A 4 -22.91 0.06 -21.67
C ALA A 4 -23.13 -1.43 -22.02
N VAL A 5 -22.26 -2.02 -22.85
CA VAL A 5 -22.32 -3.43 -23.26
C VAL A 5 -21.97 -4.36 -22.09
N GLU A 6 -20.94 -4.04 -21.36
CA GLU A 6 -20.45 -4.83 -20.22
C GLU A 6 -21.50 -4.88 -19.09
N ARG A 7 -22.27 -3.81 -18.92
CA ARG A 7 -23.37 -3.79 -17.93
C ARG A 7 -24.48 -4.79 -18.28
N ASP A 8 -24.82 -4.92 -19.55
CA ASP A 8 -25.80 -5.91 -19.98
C ASP A 8 -25.23 -7.35 -19.87
N LEU A 9 -23.95 -7.53 -20.16
CA LEU A 9 -23.28 -8.82 -19.96
C LEU A 9 -23.20 -9.19 -18.47
N ALA A 10 -22.93 -8.21 -17.60
CA ALA A 10 -22.92 -8.43 -16.16
C ALA A 10 -24.31 -8.87 -15.66
N ARG A 11 -25.38 -8.18 -16.06
CA ARG A 11 -26.75 -8.56 -15.71
C ARG A 11 -27.09 -9.98 -16.18
N ARG A 12 -26.69 -10.33 -17.39
CA ARG A 12 -26.86 -11.67 -17.95
C ARG A 12 -26.12 -12.73 -17.12
N ALA A 13 -24.88 -12.48 -16.75
CA ALA A 13 -24.10 -13.38 -15.88
C ALA A 13 -24.76 -13.59 -14.52
N LEU A 14 -25.27 -12.50 -13.90
CA LEU A 14 -25.99 -12.58 -12.63
C LEU A 14 -27.29 -13.38 -12.74
N ASP A 15 -28.05 -13.20 -13.82
CA ASP A 15 -29.28 -13.98 -14.08
C ASP A 15 -28.97 -15.47 -14.29
N THR A 16 -27.90 -15.79 -15.03
CA THR A 16 -27.44 -17.17 -15.23
C THR A 16 -27.03 -17.80 -13.91
N ALA A 17 -26.26 -17.10 -13.09
CA ALA A 17 -25.85 -17.59 -11.77
C ALA A 17 -27.06 -17.86 -10.86
N ARG A 18 -28.02 -16.94 -10.81
CA ARG A 18 -29.26 -17.08 -10.03
C ARG A 18 -30.09 -18.28 -10.49
N THR A 19 -30.28 -18.43 -11.81
CA THR A 19 -31.05 -19.54 -12.39
C THR A 19 -30.43 -20.90 -12.08
N ARG A 20 -29.09 -20.94 -11.90
CA ARG A 20 -28.34 -22.16 -11.54
C ARG A 20 -28.23 -22.40 -10.03
N GLY A 21 -28.85 -21.52 -9.21
CA GLY A 21 -29.00 -21.72 -7.78
C GLY A 21 -28.02 -20.94 -6.90
N ALA A 22 -27.36 -19.91 -7.44
CA ALA A 22 -26.60 -18.98 -6.61
C ALA A 22 -27.53 -18.17 -5.71
N THR A 23 -27.17 -18.06 -4.43
CA THR A 23 -27.85 -17.21 -3.44
C THR A 23 -27.33 -15.79 -3.42
N TYR A 24 -26.08 -15.61 -3.87
CA TYR A 24 -25.43 -14.34 -4.11
C TYR A 24 -24.58 -14.46 -5.37
N ALA A 25 -24.49 -13.39 -6.15
CA ALA A 25 -23.57 -13.27 -7.26
C ALA A 25 -23.11 -11.83 -7.46
N ASP A 26 -21.86 -11.65 -7.85
CA ASP A 26 -21.34 -10.40 -8.39
C ASP A 26 -20.56 -10.63 -9.68
N ALA A 27 -20.50 -9.58 -10.51
CA ALA A 27 -19.73 -9.56 -11.74
C ALA A 27 -18.89 -8.28 -11.79
N ARG A 28 -17.61 -8.44 -12.12
CA ARG A 28 -16.65 -7.35 -12.18
C ARG A 28 -15.94 -7.36 -13.53
N PHE A 29 -16.07 -6.28 -14.30
CA PHE A 29 -15.35 -6.03 -15.53
C PHE A 29 -14.23 -5.06 -15.24
N VAL A 30 -13.01 -5.36 -15.64
CA VAL A 30 -11.84 -4.51 -15.38
C VAL A 30 -11.02 -4.36 -16.64
N ARG A 31 -10.78 -3.12 -17.03
CA ARG A 31 -9.75 -2.73 -18.00
C ARG A 31 -8.62 -2.07 -17.25
N ARG A 32 -7.38 -2.49 -17.53
CA ARG A 32 -6.18 -1.93 -16.91
C ARG A 32 -5.14 -1.62 -17.96
N GLN A 33 -4.62 -0.41 -17.94
CA GLN A 33 -3.49 0.06 -18.74
C GLN A 33 -2.36 0.40 -17.77
N VAL A 34 -1.17 -0.12 -18.03
CA VAL A 34 0.05 0.17 -17.27
C VAL A 34 1.14 0.53 -18.26
N GLU A 35 1.92 1.55 -17.92
CA GLU A 35 3.16 1.87 -18.61
C GLU A 35 4.21 2.18 -17.56
N ASP A 36 5.38 1.58 -17.69
CA ASP A 36 6.56 1.94 -16.92
C ASP A 36 7.77 2.21 -17.81
N ALA A 37 8.64 3.09 -17.35
CA ALA A 37 9.91 3.34 -18.00
C ALA A 37 11.02 3.50 -16.98
N VAL A 38 12.21 3.04 -17.37
CA VAL A 38 13.42 3.10 -16.58
C VAL A 38 14.57 3.62 -17.44
N VAL A 39 15.25 4.65 -16.93
CA VAL A 39 16.55 5.08 -17.44
C VAL A 39 17.62 4.67 -16.42
N LYS A 40 18.69 4.05 -16.88
CA LYS A 40 19.79 3.54 -16.04
C LYS A 40 21.12 3.84 -16.68
N ASN A 41 22.03 4.49 -15.94
CA ASN A 41 23.39 4.78 -16.38
C ASN A 41 23.47 5.46 -17.75
N GLY A 42 22.57 6.40 -18.05
CA GLY A 42 22.52 7.17 -19.30
C GLY A 42 21.78 6.48 -20.46
N HIS A 43 21.19 5.33 -20.25
CA HIS A 43 20.47 4.59 -21.28
C HIS A 43 19.04 4.31 -20.85
N VAL A 44 18.11 4.34 -21.79
CA VAL A 44 16.76 3.80 -21.59
C VAL A 44 16.90 2.29 -21.45
N ASP A 45 16.62 1.78 -20.26
CA ASP A 45 16.78 0.36 -19.88
C ASP A 45 15.50 -0.42 -20.19
N THR A 46 14.35 0.17 -19.88
CA THR A 46 13.03 -0.45 -20.07
C THR A 46 12.00 0.60 -20.47
N ILE A 47 11.14 0.25 -21.37
CA ILE A 47 9.82 0.84 -21.60
C ILE A 47 8.88 -0.34 -21.78
N ASP A 48 7.96 -0.54 -20.85
CA ASP A 48 6.95 -1.58 -20.92
C ASP A 48 5.56 -0.98 -20.90
N ARG A 49 4.64 -1.58 -21.68
CA ARG A 49 3.25 -1.19 -21.74
C ARG A 49 2.37 -2.42 -21.82
N SER A 50 1.39 -2.49 -20.95
CA SER A 50 0.38 -3.54 -20.95
C SER A 50 -1.03 -2.95 -20.97
N ASP A 51 -1.93 -3.65 -21.66
CA ASP A 51 -3.38 -3.37 -21.68
C ASP A 51 -4.09 -4.71 -21.48
N THR A 52 -4.92 -4.80 -20.46
CA THR A 52 -5.68 -6.01 -20.15
C THR A 52 -7.15 -5.67 -19.97
N PHE A 53 -8.01 -6.56 -20.45
CA PHE A 53 -9.46 -6.45 -20.29
C PHE A 53 -10.07 -7.82 -20.09
N GLY A 54 -11.02 -7.92 -19.18
CA GLY A 54 -11.75 -9.15 -18.89
C GLY A 54 -12.77 -8.96 -17.79
N PHE A 55 -13.36 -10.08 -17.39
CA PHE A 55 -14.35 -10.07 -16.30
C PHE A 55 -14.24 -11.32 -15.42
N GLY A 56 -14.69 -11.17 -14.18
CA GLY A 56 -14.85 -12.27 -13.23
C GLY A 56 -16.26 -12.29 -12.65
N VAL A 57 -16.76 -13.49 -12.40
CA VAL A 57 -18.04 -13.74 -11.73
C VAL A 57 -17.76 -14.53 -10.46
N ARG A 58 -18.23 -13.98 -9.32
CA ARG A 58 -18.13 -14.61 -8.01
C ARG A 58 -19.53 -14.93 -7.50
N VAL A 59 -19.71 -16.11 -6.93
CA VAL A 59 -21.02 -16.56 -6.46
C VAL A 59 -20.93 -17.25 -5.11
N VAL A 60 -22.05 -17.24 -4.37
CA VAL A 60 -22.29 -18.16 -3.27
C VAL A 60 -23.38 -19.13 -3.69
N ALA A 61 -23.07 -20.43 -3.68
CA ALA A 61 -24.05 -21.50 -3.89
C ALA A 61 -23.79 -22.63 -2.90
N ASP A 62 -24.85 -23.21 -2.36
CA ASP A 62 -24.79 -24.25 -1.32
C ASP A 62 -23.89 -23.85 -0.12
N GLY A 63 -23.88 -22.54 0.20
CA GLY A 63 -23.12 -21.96 1.30
C GLY A 63 -21.60 -21.90 1.10
N ALA A 64 -21.11 -22.00 -0.12
CA ALA A 64 -19.68 -21.91 -0.46
C ALA A 64 -19.42 -20.92 -1.59
N TRP A 65 -18.20 -20.38 -1.64
CA TRP A 65 -17.73 -19.50 -2.71
C TRP A 65 -17.35 -20.29 -3.97
N GLY A 66 -17.69 -19.70 -5.12
CA GLY A 66 -17.15 -20.09 -6.42
C GLY A 66 -16.78 -18.86 -7.23
N PHE A 67 -15.76 -18.99 -8.06
CA PHE A 67 -15.26 -17.93 -8.92
C PHE A 67 -14.78 -18.47 -10.25
N ALA A 68 -15.12 -17.77 -11.33
CA ALA A 68 -14.55 -18.01 -12.64
C ALA A 68 -14.38 -16.67 -13.37
N ALA A 69 -13.46 -16.62 -14.33
CA ALA A 69 -13.13 -15.40 -15.04
C ALA A 69 -12.75 -15.67 -16.50
N SER A 70 -12.86 -14.66 -17.36
CA SER A 70 -12.46 -14.75 -18.77
C SER A 70 -12.05 -13.38 -19.32
N GLN A 71 -11.14 -13.40 -20.29
CA GLN A 71 -10.81 -12.23 -21.11
C GLN A 71 -11.71 -12.12 -22.37
N VAL A 72 -12.53 -13.12 -22.65
CA VAL A 72 -13.44 -13.13 -23.80
C VAL A 72 -14.76 -12.51 -23.37
N VAL A 73 -15.03 -11.27 -23.80
CA VAL A 73 -16.18 -10.47 -23.36
C VAL A 73 -17.31 -10.61 -24.37
N THR A 74 -18.07 -11.70 -24.27
CA THR A 74 -19.25 -12.01 -25.09
C THR A 74 -20.39 -12.56 -24.24
N ALA A 75 -21.61 -12.58 -24.80
CA ALA A 75 -22.81 -13.07 -24.11
C ALA A 75 -22.71 -14.57 -23.75
N ASP A 76 -22.24 -15.40 -24.67
CA ASP A 76 -22.11 -16.84 -24.45
C ASP A 76 -21.04 -17.14 -23.39
N GLU A 77 -19.96 -16.36 -23.39
CA GLU A 77 -18.89 -16.50 -22.40
C GLU A 77 -19.34 -16.01 -21.01
N ALA A 78 -20.15 -14.96 -20.93
CA ALA A 78 -20.73 -14.50 -19.67
C ALA A 78 -21.59 -15.61 -19.02
N ASP A 79 -22.42 -16.29 -19.81
CA ASP A 79 -23.20 -17.44 -19.34
C ASP A 79 -22.31 -18.61 -18.91
N ARG A 80 -21.28 -18.93 -19.71
CA ARG A 80 -20.35 -20.03 -19.41
C ARG A 80 -19.59 -19.79 -18.11
N VAL A 81 -19.05 -18.60 -17.94
CA VAL A 81 -18.29 -18.20 -16.74
C VAL A 81 -19.17 -18.21 -15.50
N ALA A 82 -20.39 -17.66 -15.58
CA ALA A 82 -21.34 -17.68 -14.49
C ALA A 82 -21.73 -19.11 -14.10
N ALA A 83 -21.99 -19.97 -15.10
CA ALA A 83 -22.28 -21.37 -14.87
C ALA A 83 -21.12 -22.09 -14.17
N LEU A 84 -19.90 -21.91 -14.66
CA LEU A 84 -18.69 -22.50 -14.09
C LEU A 84 -18.45 -22.04 -12.65
N ALA A 85 -18.67 -20.74 -12.36
CA ALA A 85 -18.57 -20.22 -10.99
C ALA A 85 -19.51 -20.95 -10.03
N VAL A 86 -20.78 -21.19 -10.45
CA VAL A 86 -21.75 -21.94 -9.64
C VAL A 86 -21.35 -23.41 -9.48
N GLU A 87 -20.83 -24.07 -10.50
CA GLU A 87 -20.31 -25.44 -10.40
C GLU A 87 -19.15 -25.54 -9.41
N ILE A 88 -18.21 -24.58 -9.46
CA ILE A 88 -17.09 -24.49 -8.51
C ILE A 88 -17.62 -24.29 -7.08
N ALA A 89 -18.59 -23.40 -6.88
CA ALA A 89 -19.19 -23.18 -5.56
C ALA A 89 -19.79 -24.48 -4.99
N LYS A 90 -20.60 -25.18 -5.78
CA LYS A 90 -21.21 -26.45 -5.37
C LYS A 90 -20.17 -27.55 -5.08
N ALA A 91 -19.12 -27.62 -5.87
CA ALA A 91 -18.00 -28.53 -5.62
C ALA A 91 -17.26 -28.15 -4.31
N SER A 92 -16.99 -26.87 -4.08
CA SER A 92 -16.36 -26.36 -2.86
C SER A 92 -17.22 -26.59 -1.61
N ALA A 93 -18.55 -26.61 -1.74
CA ALA A 93 -19.48 -26.86 -0.66
C ALA A 93 -19.29 -28.24 0.00
N VAL A 94 -18.75 -29.22 -0.72
CA VAL A 94 -18.45 -30.55 -0.19
C VAL A 94 -17.38 -30.52 0.91
N CYS A 95 -16.43 -29.56 0.81
CA CYS A 95 -15.31 -29.42 1.74
C CYS A 95 -15.44 -28.23 2.71
N LYS A 96 -16.57 -27.50 2.68
CA LYS A 96 -16.75 -26.34 3.56
C LYS A 96 -16.77 -26.74 5.02
N THR A 97 -16.13 -25.96 5.86
CA THR A 97 -16.14 -26.11 7.33
C THR A 97 -17.20 -25.21 7.98
N ALA A 98 -17.61 -24.15 7.28
CA ALA A 98 -18.66 -23.23 7.68
C ALA A 98 -19.39 -22.68 6.44
N GLU A 99 -20.61 -22.20 6.61
CA GLU A 99 -21.36 -21.55 5.56
C GLU A 99 -20.91 -20.08 5.40
N VAL A 100 -20.75 -19.66 4.16
CA VAL A 100 -20.54 -18.25 3.83
C VAL A 100 -21.76 -17.43 4.25
N ARG A 101 -21.55 -16.42 5.09
CA ARG A 101 -22.55 -15.46 5.53
C ARG A 101 -22.02 -14.07 5.26
N LEU A 102 -22.80 -13.25 4.58
CA LEU A 102 -22.42 -11.89 4.23
C LEU A 102 -23.15 -10.89 5.12
N ALA A 103 -22.41 -9.96 5.72
CA ALA A 103 -23.02 -8.79 6.36
C ALA A 103 -23.85 -8.01 5.30
N PRO A 104 -25.04 -7.53 5.66
CA PRO A 104 -25.88 -6.79 4.73
C PRO A 104 -25.22 -5.49 4.30
N VAL A 105 -25.45 -5.10 3.05
CA VAL A 105 -25.03 -3.82 2.48
C VAL A 105 -26.20 -3.22 1.70
N ALA A 106 -26.37 -1.90 1.78
CA ALA A 106 -27.37 -1.22 0.95
C ALA A 106 -26.89 -1.24 -0.52
N PRO A 107 -27.82 -1.40 -1.50
CA PRO A 107 -27.48 -1.31 -2.91
C PRO A 107 -26.78 0.02 -3.22
N ALA A 108 -25.60 -0.03 -3.81
CA ALA A 108 -24.81 1.14 -4.16
C ALA A 108 -24.85 1.36 -5.67
N THR A 109 -25.08 2.60 -6.10
CA THR A 109 -25.07 2.98 -7.52
C THR A 109 -24.30 4.28 -7.70
N GLY A 110 -23.50 4.38 -8.75
CA GLY A 110 -22.80 5.61 -9.06
C GLY A 110 -21.49 5.43 -9.83
N ALA A 111 -20.76 6.54 -9.94
CA ALA A 111 -19.47 6.57 -10.60
C ALA A 111 -18.45 7.31 -9.70
N PHE A 112 -17.25 6.76 -9.60
CA PHE A 112 -16.11 7.36 -8.92
C PHE A 112 -14.99 7.60 -9.92
N ARG A 113 -14.28 8.72 -9.76
CA ARG A 113 -13.07 9.02 -10.52
C ARG A 113 -12.03 9.62 -9.59
N SER A 114 -10.80 9.09 -9.67
CA SER A 114 -9.68 9.72 -8.98
C SER A 114 -9.38 11.11 -9.58
N PRO A 115 -8.92 12.07 -8.76
CA PRO A 115 -8.56 13.39 -9.26
C PRO A 115 -7.33 13.30 -10.17
N VAL A 116 -7.41 13.91 -11.36
CA VAL A 116 -6.34 13.99 -12.34
C VAL A 116 -6.34 15.40 -12.93
N VAL A 117 -5.22 16.11 -12.81
CA VAL A 117 -5.06 17.43 -13.43
C VAL A 117 -4.53 17.27 -14.84
N GLN A 118 -3.47 16.49 -15.01
CA GLN A 118 -2.83 16.24 -16.30
C GLN A 118 -2.78 14.72 -16.57
N ASP A 119 -3.58 14.28 -17.54
CA ASP A 119 -3.63 12.86 -17.90
C ASP A 119 -2.25 12.35 -18.33
N PRO A 120 -1.63 11.42 -17.59
CA PRO A 120 -0.28 10.96 -17.89
C PRO A 120 -0.18 10.20 -19.21
N PHE A 121 -1.27 9.57 -19.67
CA PHE A 121 -1.31 8.87 -20.96
C PHE A 121 -1.47 9.79 -22.16
N ALA A 122 -1.88 11.06 -21.95
CA ALA A 122 -2.00 12.06 -23.01
C ALA A 122 -0.67 12.78 -23.34
N LEU A 123 0.33 12.64 -22.47
CA LEU A 123 1.67 13.21 -22.71
C LEU A 123 2.44 12.38 -23.73
N ALA A 124 3.31 13.03 -24.50
CA ALA A 124 4.21 12.32 -25.40
C ALA A 124 5.20 11.44 -24.61
N LEU A 125 5.48 10.26 -25.13
CA LEU A 125 6.44 9.33 -24.50
C LEU A 125 7.84 9.97 -24.37
N GLU A 126 8.23 10.73 -25.39
CA GLU A 126 9.50 11.44 -25.45
C GLU A 126 9.66 12.43 -24.29
N ASP A 127 8.59 13.15 -23.91
CA ASP A 127 8.62 14.12 -22.81
C ASP A 127 8.78 13.40 -21.46
N ARG A 128 8.01 12.32 -21.27
CA ARG A 128 8.09 11.52 -20.05
C ARG A 128 9.47 10.87 -19.85
N VAL A 129 9.99 10.24 -20.91
CA VAL A 129 11.33 9.61 -20.89
C VAL A 129 12.43 10.67 -20.83
N GLY A 130 12.24 11.82 -21.48
CA GLY A 130 13.16 12.96 -21.45
C GLY A 130 13.42 13.47 -20.03
N LEU A 131 12.38 13.53 -19.19
CA LEU A 131 12.53 13.84 -17.76
C LEU A 131 13.43 12.85 -17.03
N LEU A 132 13.26 11.54 -17.28
CA LEU A 132 14.10 10.50 -16.65
C LEU A 132 15.56 10.60 -17.12
N VAL A 133 15.77 10.85 -18.42
CA VAL A 133 17.13 11.05 -18.98
C VAL A 133 17.80 12.26 -18.32
N ALA A 134 17.07 13.36 -18.14
CA ALA A 134 17.60 14.55 -17.47
C ALA A 134 17.95 14.29 -16.00
N ALA A 135 17.09 13.58 -15.26
CA ALA A 135 17.32 13.22 -13.86
C ALA A 135 18.54 12.27 -13.71
N ASP A 136 18.64 11.24 -14.58
CA ASP A 136 19.78 10.33 -14.60
C ASP A 136 21.07 11.06 -14.93
N ALA A 137 21.07 11.96 -15.94
CA ALA A 137 22.21 12.77 -16.29
C ALA A 137 22.69 13.69 -15.15
N ALA A 138 21.73 14.27 -14.40
CA ALA A 138 22.03 15.08 -13.22
C ALA A 138 22.70 14.26 -12.09
N MET A 139 22.23 13.02 -11.82
CA MET A 139 22.92 12.13 -10.88
C MET A 139 24.33 11.77 -11.33
N ARG A 140 24.50 11.48 -12.63
CA ARG A 140 25.81 11.12 -13.23
C ARG A 140 26.79 12.28 -13.32
N SER A 141 26.35 13.52 -13.20
CA SER A 141 27.25 14.67 -13.08
C SER A 141 28.05 14.67 -11.78
N VAL A 142 27.57 13.97 -10.76
CA VAL A 142 28.30 13.74 -9.50
C VAL A 142 29.30 12.60 -9.67
N LYS A 143 30.54 12.83 -9.24
CA LYS A 143 31.58 11.80 -9.29
C LYS A 143 31.37 10.77 -8.17
N GLY A 144 31.32 9.49 -8.52
CA GLY A 144 31.35 8.37 -7.55
C GLY A 144 30.21 7.37 -7.61
N PRO A 145 28.97 7.72 -7.99
CA PRO A 145 27.95 6.70 -8.18
C PRO A 145 28.36 5.68 -9.24
N ARG A 146 28.13 4.40 -8.95
CA ARG A 146 28.33 3.30 -9.89
C ARG A 146 27.09 3.02 -10.72
N THR A 147 25.93 3.16 -10.11
CA THR A 147 24.63 2.98 -10.75
C THR A 147 23.75 4.16 -10.45
N THR A 148 23.12 4.70 -11.49
CA THR A 148 22.04 5.68 -11.38
C THR A 148 20.81 5.14 -12.06
N ARG A 149 19.63 5.43 -11.51
CA ARG A 149 18.35 5.00 -12.05
C ARG A 149 17.28 6.07 -11.84
N ALA A 150 16.52 6.34 -12.88
CA ALA A 150 15.30 7.15 -12.82
C ALA A 150 14.14 6.34 -13.41
N ASN A 151 12.96 6.44 -12.84
CA ASN A 151 11.80 5.67 -13.30
C ASN A 151 10.49 6.41 -13.08
N TYR A 152 9.49 6.04 -13.90
CA TYR A 152 8.09 6.31 -13.61
C TYR A 152 7.26 5.05 -13.85
N GLU A 153 6.07 5.02 -13.25
CA GLU A 153 4.99 4.09 -13.57
C GLU A 153 3.69 4.87 -13.61
N ILE A 154 2.91 4.65 -14.66
CA ILE A 154 1.55 5.20 -14.79
C ILE A 154 0.57 4.06 -14.97
N TRP A 155 -0.58 4.16 -14.31
CA TRP A 155 -1.56 3.11 -14.22
C TRP A 155 -2.96 3.69 -14.32
N ARG A 156 -3.83 3.05 -15.10
CA ARG A 156 -5.25 3.37 -15.19
C ARG A 156 -6.05 2.10 -15.07
N GLU A 157 -7.01 2.11 -14.18
CA GLU A 157 -8.02 1.06 -14.07
C GLU A 157 -9.41 1.64 -14.27
N GLU A 158 -10.16 1.04 -15.18
CA GLU A 158 -11.58 1.26 -15.34
C GLU A 158 -12.29 -0.01 -14.90
N LYS A 159 -13.24 0.12 -13.99
CA LYS A 159 -13.95 -0.99 -13.37
C LYS A 159 -15.45 -0.76 -13.35
N LEU A 160 -16.20 -1.79 -13.74
CA LEU A 160 -17.63 -1.92 -13.52
C LEU A 160 -17.87 -3.06 -12.55
N PHE A 161 -18.68 -2.83 -11.53
CA PHE A 161 -19.10 -3.82 -10.55
C PHE A 161 -20.64 -3.85 -10.45
N LEU A 162 -21.22 -5.04 -10.64
CA LEU A 162 -22.64 -5.31 -10.40
C LEU A 162 -22.81 -6.47 -9.43
N SER A 163 -23.85 -6.41 -8.60
CA SER A 163 -24.23 -7.55 -7.74
C SER A 163 -25.71 -7.92 -7.86
N SER A 164 -26.04 -9.13 -7.47
CA SER A 164 -27.41 -9.62 -7.36
C SER A 164 -28.23 -8.91 -6.28
N GLU A 165 -27.57 -8.14 -5.40
CA GLU A 165 -28.19 -7.30 -4.36
C GLU A 165 -28.42 -5.86 -4.84
N GLY A 166 -28.17 -5.57 -6.13
CA GLY A 166 -28.54 -4.30 -6.77
C GLY A 166 -27.41 -3.26 -6.82
N ALA A 167 -26.17 -3.61 -6.51
CA ALA A 167 -25.05 -2.70 -6.77
C ALA A 167 -24.84 -2.52 -8.27
N ASP A 168 -24.51 -1.27 -8.71
CA ASP A 168 -24.13 -0.90 -10.07
C ASP A 168 -23.18 0.29 -9.99
N CYS A 169 -21.87 0.01 -9.90
CA CYS A 169 -20.83 0.97 -9.62
C CYS A 169 -19.76 1.00 -10.72
N GLU A 170 -19.44 2.20 -11.20
CA GLU A 170 -18.32 2.42 -12.12
C GLU A 170 -17.19 3.17 -11.42
N GLN A 171 -15.96 2.79 -11.70
CA GLN A 171 -14.79 3.48 -11.15
C GLN A 171 -13.71 3.67 -12.21
N THR A 172 -13.09 4.85 -12.25
CA THR A 172 -11.88 5.12 -13.01
C THR A 172 -10.82 5.64 -12.05
N ILE A 173 -9.74 4.90 -11.91
CA ILE A 173 -8.61 5.24 -11.06
C ILE A 173 -7.38 5.42 -11.94
N VAL A 174 -6.69 6.54 -11.78
CA VAL A 174 -5.41 6.82 -12.41
C VAL A 174 -4.38 7.02 -11.31
N GLU A 175 -3.26 6.36 -11.45
CA GLU A 175 -2.15 6.46 -10.53
C GLU A 175 -0.87 6.81 -11.28
N THR A 176 -0.04 7.63 -10.65
CA THR A 176 1.25 8.02 -11.19
C THR A 176 2.31 7.89 -10.10
N GLY A 177 3.41 7.25 -10.45
CA GLY A 177 4.56 7.07 -9.57
C GLY A 177 5.85 7.45 -10.25
N CYS A 178 6.83 7.93 -9.48
CA CYS A 178 8.14 8.29 -9.99
C CYS A 178 9.22 8.23 -8.92
N GLY A 179 10.47 8.24 -9.36
CA GLY A 179 11.59 8.48 -8.47
C GLY A 179 12.95 8.18 -9.10
N ILE A 180 13.99 8.40 -8.28
CA ILE A 180 15.39 8.23 -8.62
C ILE A 180 16.14 7.45 -7.55
N SER A 181 17.23 6.81 -7.94
CA SER A 181 18.16 6.19 -7.00
C SER A 181 19.60 6.21 -7.52
N ALA A 182 20.54 6.34 -6.60
CA ALA A 182 21.95 6.25 -6.86
C ALA A 182 22.60 5.21 -5.94
N GLU A 183 23.49 4.39 -6.50
CA GLU A 183 24.29 3.42 -5.78
C GLU A 183 25.77 3.78 -5.89
N ALA A 184 26.46 3.79 -4.76
CA ALA A 184 27.89 3.99 -4.68
C ALA A 184 28.57 2.76 -4.08
N VAL A 185 29.76 2.40 -4.61
CA VAL A 185 30.55 1.25 -4.16
C VAL A 185 31.97 1.70 -3.88
N GLY A 186 32.50 1.37 -2.72
CA GLY A 186 33.88 1.66 -2.32
C GLY A 186 34.23 0.96 -1.02
N ASP A 187 35.51 0.58 -0.85
CA ASP A 187 36.05 0.00 0.39
C ASP A 187 35.28 -1.21 0.95
N GLY A 188 34.72 -2.03 0.05
CA GLY A 188 33.90 -3.19 0.43
C GLY A 188 32.46 -2.88 0.83
N GLU A 189 32.05 -1.61 0.76
CA GLU A 189 30.69 -1.13 1.05
C GLU A 189 29.89 -0.86 -0.22
N LEU A 190 28.58 -1.11 -0.15
CA LEU A 190 27.58 -0.67 -1.13
C LEU A 190 26.56 0.20 -0.40
N GLN A 191 26.45 1.44 -0.83
CA GLN A 191 25.47 2.38 -0.29
C GLN A 191 24.50 2.82 -1.37
N ILE A 192 23.23 2.97 -0.99
CA ILE A 192 22.15 3.38 -1.88
C ILE A 192 21.43 4.57 -1.27
N ARG A 193 21.04 5.51 -2.12
CA ARG A 193 20.06 6.56 -1.79
C ARG A 193 18.97 6.57 -2.83
N SER A 194 17.74 6.71 -2.37
CA SER A 194 16.54 6.79 -3.19
C SER A 194 15.71 8.01 -2.82
N TYR A 195 15.00 8.55 -3.81
CA TYR A 195 14.09 9.66 -3.63
C TYR A 195 12.90 9.51 -4.57
N PRO A 196 11.67 9.84 -4.14
CA PRO A 196 11.30 10.37 -2.81
C PRO A 196 11.18 9.29 -1.73
N ALA A 197 11.08 8.02 -2.08
CA ALA A 197 10.97 6.92 -1.12
C ALA A 197 11.86 5.73 -1.51
N ALA A 198 11.76 4.63 -0.76
CA ALA A 198 12.50 3.41 -0.99
C ALA A 198 12.30 2.85 -2.41
N GLY A 199 13.37 2.27 -2.98
CA GLY A 199 13.35 1.78 -4.35
C GLY A 199 13.29 2.88 -5.41
N GLY A 200 13.44 4.16 -5.02
CA GLY A 200 13.34 5.30 -5.94
C GLY A 200 11.94 5.46 -6.50
N ARG A 201 10.89 5.20 -5.71
CA ARG A 201 9.50 5.35 -6.18
C ARG A 201 8.54 5.63 -5.03
N THR A 202 7.64 6.58 -5.29
CA THR A 202 6.36 6.70 -4.59
C THR A 202 5.26 6.86 -5.64
N GLN A 203 4.02 6.56 -5.29
CA GLN A 203 2.89 6.56 -6.21
C GLN A 203 1.65 7.11 -5.53
N ASN A 204 0.85 7.89 -6.25
CA ASN A 204 -0.41 8.42 -5.74
C ASN A 204 -1.48 8.34 -6.82
N GLN A 205 -2.75 8.39 -6.42
CA GLN A 205 -3.86 8.66 -7.34
C GLN A 205 -3.81 10.12 -7.75
N ALA A 206 -3.17 10.36 -8.88
CA ALA A 206 -2.96 11.68 -9.48
C ALA A 206 -2.57 11.52 -10.95
N GLY A 207 -2.51 12.61 -11.68
CA GLY A 207 -1.92 12.69 -13.02
C GLY A 207 -0.42 12.99 -12.99
N TRP A 208 0.10 13.49 -14.14
CA TRP A 208 1.53 13.79 -14.28
C TRP A 208 2.01 14.94 -13.38
N GLU A 209 1.12 15.81 -12.94
CA GLU A 209 1.40 16.84 -11.94
C GLU A 209 2.05 16.29 -10.66
N PHE A 210 1.84 15.00 -10.36
CA PHE A 210 2.49 14.33 -9.23
C PHE A 210 3.99 14.14 -9.45
N VAL A 211 4.40 13.81 -10.69
CA VAL A 211 5.82 13.66 -11.05
C VAL A 211 6.55 15.01 -10.96
N GLU A 212 5.91 16.06 -11.50
CA GLU A 212 6.47 17.41 -11.48
C GLU A 212 6.71 17.92 -10.05
N LYS A 213 5.79 17.63 -9.14
CA LYS A 213 5.89 18.00 -7.72
C LYS A 213 7.19 17.53 -7.05
N TRP A 214 7.74 16.40 -7.48
CA TRP A 214 8.91 15.81 -6.83
C TRP A 214 10.24 16.38 -7.32
N ASP A 215 10.25 17.18 -8.40
CA ASP A 215 11.48 17.79 -8.95
C ASP A 215 12.66 16.79 -8.96
N LEU A 216 12.49 15.72 -9.71
CA LEU A 216 13.49 14.64 -9.76
C LEU A 216 14.86 15.14 -10.21
N VAL A 217 14.88 16.09 -11.18
CA VAL A 217 16.12 16.65 -11.73
C VAL A 217 16.85 17.48 -10.68
N GLY A 218 16.13 18.37 -9.97
CA GLY A 218 16.71 19.23 -8.94
C GLY A 218 17.25 18.45 -7.73
N ASN A 219 16.59 17.33 -7.37
CA ASN A 219 17.03 16.46 -6.26
C ASN A 219 18.13 15.46 -6.66
N ALA A 220 18.34 15.19 -7.94
CA ALA A 220 19.24 14.15 -8.42
C ALA A 220 20.70 14.29 -7.93
N PRO A 221 21.35 15.47 -7.98
CA PRO A 221 22.72 15.62 -7.48
C PRO A 221 22.83 15.31 -6.00
N ARG A 222 21.93 15.80 -5.16
CA ARG A 222 21.91 15.55 -3.71
C ARG A 222 21.85 14.05 -3.39
N ILE A 223 20.98 13.29 -4.09
CA ILE A 223 20.83 11.84 -3.87
C ILE A 223 22.12 11.09 -4.25
N ALA A 224 22.76 11.51 -5.33
CA ALA A 224 24.04 10.94 -5.76
C ALA A 224 25.18 11.26 -4.76
N GLU A 225 25.27 12.49 -4.28
CA GLU A 225 26.26 12.94 -3.29
C GLU A 225 26.06 12.21 -1.94
N GLU A 226 24.85 12.07 -1.46
CA GLU A 226 24.53 11.34 -0.24
C GLU A 226 24.94 9.86 -0.34
N ALA A 227 24.69 9.19 -1.48
CA ALA A 227 25.10 7.80 -1.69
C ALA A 227 26.64 7.64 -1.59
N VAL A 228 27.39 8.59 -2.15
CA VAL A 228 28.87 8.60 -2.07
C VAL A 228 29.34 8.91 -0.65
N ALA A 229 28.76 9.90 0.00
CA ALA A 229 29.13 10.30 1.37
C ALA A 229 28.92 9.18 2.39
N LEU A 230 27.90 8.34 2.18
CA LEU A 230 27.62 7.20 3.05
C LEU A 230 28.72 6.12 3.01
N LEU A 231 29.55 6.03 1.97
CA LEU A 231 30.66 5.06 1.91
C LEU A 231 31.66 5.26 3.06
N THR A 232 31.92 6.51 3.45
CA THR A 232 32.86 6.88 4.49
C THR A 232 32.19 7.29 5.80
N ALA A 233 30.85 7.28 5.84
CA ALA A 233 30.09 7.61 7.03
C ALA A 233 30.35 6.63 8.18
N LYS A 234 30.16 7.08 9.42
CA LYS A 234 30.25 6.21 10.61
C LYS A 234 29.23 5.07 10.51
N PRO A 235 29.58 3.84 10.89
CA PRO A 235 28.60 2.77 10.97
C PRO A 235 27.57 3.03 12.07
N CYS A 236 26.36 2.53 11.92
CA CYS A 236 25.36 2.54 12.96
C CYS A 236 25.92 1.92 14.26
N PRO A 237 25.72 2.55 15.42
CA PRO A 237 26.05 1.94 16.71
C PRO A 237 25.43 0.55 16.82
N GLN A 238 26.17 -0.39 17.44
CA GLN A 238 25.70 -1.77 17.54
C GLN A 238 25.14 -2.05 18.92
N ASP A 239 23.92 -2.63 18.97
CA ASP A 239 23.26 -3.10 20.19
C ASP A 239 23.14 -2.05 21.28
N VAL A 240 22.79 -0.83 20.92
CA VAL A 240 22.55 0.29 21.86
C VAL A 240 21.08 0.66 21.89
N ARG A 241 20.62 1.18 23.01
CA ARG A 241 19.30 1.82 23.10
C ARG A 241 19.45 3.32 23.07
N THR A 242 18.68 3.96 22.19
CA THR A 242 18.74 5.40 21.98
C THR A 242 17.37 5.95 21.54
N THR A 243 17.25 7.27 21.46
CA THR A 243 16.11 7.91 20.82
C THR A 243 16.25 7.80 19.31
N VAL A 244 15.17 7.43 18.63
CA VAL A 244 15.09 7.38 17.16
C VAL A 244 14.02 8.34 16.70
N VAL A 245 14.36 9.19 15.73
CA VAL A 245 13.39 9.99 14.99
C VAL A 245 13.27 9.39 13.61
N LEU A 246 12.09 8.90 13.24
CA LEU A 246 11.83 8.36 11.91
C LEU A 246 11.24 9.43 11.00
N GLY A 247 11.80 9.57 9.81
CA GLY A 247 11.20 10.35 8.72
C GLY A 247 9.92 9.71 8.21
N ASP A 248 9.05 10.50 7.63
CA ASP A 248 7.73 10.11 7.15
C ASP A 248 7.77 8.95 6.13
N ALA A 249 8.73 8.96 5.18
CA ALA A 249 8.91 7.90 4.19
C ALA A 249 9.34 6.55 4.79
N GLN A 250 10.05 6.54 5.93
CA GLN A 250 10.35 5.32 6.68
C GLN A 250 9.15 4.90 7.53
N LEU A 251 8.49 5.87 8.15
CA LEU A 251 7.40 5.63 9.08
C LEU A 251 6.16 5.06 8.38
N MET A 252 5.93 5.42 7.10
CA MET A 252 4.85 4.84 6.32
C MET A 252 4.97 3.31 6.22
N LEU A 253 6.19 2.78 6.03
CA LEU A 253 6.42 1.33 5.98
C LEU A 253 6.29 0.70 7.38
N GLN A 254 6.71 1.39 8.43
CA GLN A 254 6.49 0.96 9.81
C GLN A 254 5.00 0.78 10.10
N VAL A 255 4.15 1.74 9.66
CA VAL A 255 2.69 1.64 9.77
C VAL A 255 2.17 0.47 8.93
N HIS A 256 2.61 0.34 7.68
CA HIS A 256 2.22 -0.73 6.77
C HIS A 256 2.39 -2.11 7.40
N GLU A 257 3.59 -2.40 7.89
CA GLU A 257 3.98 -3.72 8.36
C GLU A 257 3.47 -4.03 9.77
N SER A 258 3.53 -3.06 10.68
CA SER A 258 3.24 -3.31 12.09
C SER A 258 1.80 -3.00 12.51
N CYS A 259 1.04 -2.21 11.70
CA CYS A 259 -0.38 -1.95 11.93
C CYS A 259 -1.25 -2.44 10.78
N GLY A 260 -0.94 -2.06 9.53
CA GLY A 260 -1.76 -2.35 8.37
C GLY A 260 -2.06 -3.84 8.18
N HIS A 261 -1.04 -4.67 8.14
CA HIS A 261 -1.22 -6.12 8.02
C HIS A 261 -1.85 -6.78 9.25
N PRO A 262 -1.47 -6.46 10.51
CA PRO A 262 -2.10 -7.09 11.68
C PRO A 262 -3.60 -6.84 11.81
N ILE A 263 -4.12 -5.75 11.26
CA ILE A 263 -5.55 -5.42 11.34
C ILE A 263 -6.38 -5.98 10.17
N GLU A 264 -5.81 -6.76 9.26
CA GLU A 264 -6.57 -7.53 8.28
C GLU A 264 -7.28 -8.69 9.01
N LEU A 265 -8.62 -8.67 9.05
CA LEU A 265 -9.37 -9.57 9.92
C LEU A 265 -9.28 -11.03 9.51
N ASP A 266 -9.19 -11.35 8.22
CA ASP A 266 -8.95 -12.70 7.72
C ASP A 266 -7.62 -13.27 8.23
N ARG A 267 -6.57 -12.44 8.31
CA ARG A 267 -5.30 -12.80 8.93
C ARG A 267 -5.46 -13.08 10.43
N ALA A 268 -6.17 -12.19 11.15
CA ALA A 268 -6.40 -12.36 12.58
C ALA A 268 -7.23 -13.61 12.91
N LEU A 269 -8.13 -14.02 12.01
CA LEU A 269 -8.92 -15.26 12.08
C LEU A 269 -8.13 -16.50 11.62
N GLY A 270 -6.90 -16.34 11.14
CA GLY A 270 -6.04 -17.44 10.71
C GLY A 270 -6.31 -17.96 9.28
N TRP A 271 -7.14 -17.28 8.49
CA TRP A 271 -7.46 -17.72 7.11
C TRP A 271 -6.27 -17.59 6.15
N GLU A 272 -5.33 -16.70 6.45
CA GLU A 272 -4.11 -16.46 5.68
C GLU A 272 -2.86 -17.16 6.24
N ALA A 273 -3.02 -18.02 7.25
CA ALA A 273 -1.90 -18.61 7.99
C ALA A 273 -0.93 -19.42 7.13
N ALA A 274 -1.43 -20.03 6.03
CA ALA A 274 -0.60 -20.84 5.14
C ALA A 274 0.40 -20.03 4.31
N TYR A 275 0.16 -18.75 4.08
CA TYR A 275 0.97 -17.91 3.20
C TYR A 275 1.33 -16.55 3.80
N ALA A 276 0.35 -15.75 4.17
CA ALA A 276 0.56 -14.38 4.60
C ALA A 276 0.79 -14.24 6.12
N GLY A 277 0.68 -15.33 6.87
CA GLY A 277 0.85 -15.37 8.31
C GLY A 277 -0.42 -15.07 9.10
N THR A 278 -0.25 -14.83 10.39
CA THR A 278 -1.33 -14.54 11.34
C THR A 278 -1.21 -13.12 11.88
N SER A 279 -1.90 -12.82 12.99
CA SER A 279 -1.83 -11.52 13.66
C SER A 279 -1.72 -11.68 15.16
N PHE A 280 -0.94 -10.80 15.80
CA PHE A 280 -0.97 -10.65 17.26
C PHE A 280 -2.22 -9.90 17.74
N LEU A 281 -2.90 -9.17 16.85
CA LEU A 281 -4.15 -8.46 17.16
C LEU A 281 -5.33 -9.41 16.95
N THR A 282 -5.59 -10.25 17.94
CA THR A 282 -6.71 -11.20 17.91
C THR A 282 -8.04 -10.53 18.26
N PRO A 283 -9.21 -11.11 17.89
CA PRO A 283 -10.51 -10.48 18.15
C PRO A 283 -10.78 -10.16 19.64
N GLU A 284 -10.24 -10.95 20.56
CA GLU A 284 -10.40 -10.73 22.01
C GLU A 284 -9.70 -9.45 22.50
N ARG A 285 -8.74 -8.94 21.73
CA ARG A 285 -7.98 -7.72 22.03
C ARG A 285 -8.67 -6.44 21.58
N LEU A 286 -9.71 -6.57 20.74
CA LEU A 286 -10.41 -5.41 20.19
C LEU A 286 -11.05 -4.57 21.30
N GLY A 287 -10.76 -3.28 21.28
CA GLY A 287 -11.30 -2.31 22.24
C GLY A 287 -10.57 -2.23 23.60
N THR A 288 -9.65 -3.15 23.89
CA THR A 288 -8.97 -3.22 25.20
C THR A 288 -7.44 -3.22 25.13
N PHE A 289 -6.87 -3.67 24.01
CA PHE A 289 -5.43 -3.83 23.89
C PHE A 289 -4.74 -2.48 23.69
N ARG A 290 -3.73 -2.22 24.53
CA ARG A 290 -2.85 -1.07 24.40
C ARG A 290 -1.82 -1.33 23.31
N TYR A 291 -2.05 -0.76 22.13
CA TYR A 291 -1.21 -0.90 20.94
C TYR A 291 0.00 0.04 20.97
N GLY A 292 -0.18 1.25 21.48
CA GLY A 292 0.83 2.30 21.52
C GLY A 292 0.63 3.30 22.64
N SER A 293 1.39 4.39 22.64
CA SER A 293 1.19 5.53 23.54
C SER A 293 -0.10 6.29 23.20
N ASP A 294 -0.54 7.20 24.07
CA ASP A 294 -1.73 8.06 23.81
C ASP A 294 -1.52 8.98 22.58
N THR A 295 -0.27 9.24 22.21
CA THR A 295 0.07 10.04 21.01
C THR A 295 -0.23 9.29 19.72
N VAL A 296 -0.36 7.96 19.75
CA VAL A 296 -0.51 7.13 18.56
C VAL A 296 -1.99 6.95 18.21
N SER A 297 -2.41 7.57 17.11
CA SER A 297 -3.71 7.31 16.50
C SER A 297 -3.51 6.93 15.02
N ILE A 298 -4.04 5.77 14.61
CA ILE A 298 -3.91 5.23 13.24
C ILE A 298 -5.29 5.10 12.64
N ARG A 299 -5.51 5.76 11.52
CA ARG A 299 -6.78 5.81 10.79
C ARG A 299 -6.81 4.79 9.66
N ILE A 300 -7.95 4.17 9.44
CA ILE A 300 -8.34 3.42 8.25
C ILE A 300 -9.20 4.35 7.41
N ASP A 301 -8.85 4.58 6.15
CA ASP A 301 -9.55 5.55 5.33
C ASP A 301 -9.46 5.18 3.84
N SER A 302 -10.60 5.05 3.19
CA SER A 302 -10.68 4.84 1.74
C SER A 302 -11.20 6.06 0.99
N THR A 303 -11.18 7.25 1.62
CA THR A 303 -11.73 8.50 1.07
C THR A 303 -10.69 9.60 0.87
N THR A 304 -9.51 9.51 1.50
CA THR A 304 -8.46 10.53 1.40
C THR A 304 -7.96 10.70 -0.03
N PRO A 305 -8.11 11.90 -0.65
CA PRO A 305 -7.66 12.14 -2.01
C PRO A 305 -6.15 11.85 -2.19
N GLY A 306 -5.79 11.26 -3.32
CA GLY A 306 -4.41 10.91 -3.65
C GLY A 306 -3.89 9.60 -3.04
N GLY A 307 -4.56 9.04 -2.06
CA GLY A 307 -4.17 7.76 -1.48
C GLY A 307 -4.43 6.59 -2.43
N LEU A 308 -3.49 5.63 -2.52
CA LEU A 308 -3.66 4.44 -3.37
C LEU A 308 -4.78 3.50 -2.88
N GLY A 309 -5.18 3.63 -1.64
CA GLY A 309 -6.31 2.91 -1.06
C GLY A 309 -7.64 3.66 -1.15
N THR A 310 -7.75 4.70 -1.99
CA THR A 310 -8.96 5.51 -2.17
C THR A 310 -9.81 5.00 -3.33
N PHE A 311 -11.11 4.91 -3.13
CA PHE A 311 -12.08 4.46 -4.12
C PHE A 311 -13.51 4.89 -3.73
N GLY A 312 -14.48 4.70 -4.62
CA GLY A 312 -15.89 4.93 -4.29
C GLY A 312 -16.53 3.75 -3.58
N TRP A 313 -16.21 2.54 -4.03
CA TRP A 313 -16.71 1.26 -3.48
C TRP A 313 -15.64 0.19 -3.58
N ASP A 314 -15.64 -0.73 -2.64
CA ASP A 314 -14.82 -1.94 -2.72
C ASP A 314 -15.40 -2.99 -3.70
N ASP A 315 -14.72 -4.13 -3.84
CA ASP A 315 -15.14 -5.22 -4.73
C ASP A 315 -16.22 -6.15 -4.12
N GLU A 316 -16.93 -5.66 -3.09
CA GLU A 316 -18.19 -6.20 -2.56
C GLU A 316 -19.34 -5.17 -2.65
N GLY A 317 -19.11 -4.02 -3.28
CA GLY A 317 -20.05 -2.93 -3.39
C GLY A 317 -20.26 -2.16 -2.09
N VAL A 318 -19.37 -2.31 -1.11
CA VAL A 318 -19.39 -1.54 0.13
C VAL A 318 -18.82 -0.15 -0.13
N PRO A 319 -19.53 0.94 0.24
CA PRO A 319 -19.02 2.29 0.05
C PRO A 319 -17.71 2.54 0.80
N ALA A 320 -16.88 3.40 0.22
CA ALA A 320 -15.69 3.93 0.88
C ALA A 320 -16.05 4.52 2.24
N SER A 321 -15.21 4.29 3.22
CA SER A 321 -15.43 4.67 4.60
C SER A 321 -14.17 5.12 5.31
N GLU A 322 -14.33 5.71 6.48
CA GLU A 322 -13.26 6.06 7.39
C GLU A 322 -13.53 5.50 8.78
N GLY A 323 -12.46 5.19 9.50
CA GLY A 323 -12.53 4.66 10.85
C GLY A 323 -11.15 4.62 11.51
N TRP A 324 -11.07 4.01 12.67
CA TRP A 324 -9.84 3.91 13.43
C TRP A 324 -9.38 2.45 13.52
N ALA A 325 -8.10 2.22 13.26
CA ALA A 325 -7.43 1.00 13.66
C ALA A 325 -6.95 1.10 15.11
N VAL A 326 -6.29 2.23 15.42
CA VAL A 326 -5.82 2.57 16.75
C VAL A 326 -6.29 3.99 17.04
N LYS A 327 -6.87 4.21 18.20
CA LYS A 327 -7.26 5.54 18.68
C LYS A 327 -6.69 5.77 20.07
N ASP A 328 -5.92 6.86 20.21
CA ASP A 328 -5.26 7.24 21.47
C ASP A 328 -4.54 6.05 22.12
N GLY A 329 -3.79 5.30 21.28
CA GLY A 329 -3.02 4.13 21.67
C GLY A 329 -3.81 2.83 21.86
N VAL A 330 -5.14 2.83 21.75
CA VAL A 330 -5.96 1.62 21.94
C VAL A 330 -6.35 1.03 20.58
N PHE A 331 -6.17 -0.28 20.40
CA PHE A 331 -6.63 -1.01 19.22
C PHE A 331 -8.16 -1.11 19.19
N VAL A 332 -8.81 -0.56 18.14
CA VAL A 332 -10.27 -0.41 18.08
C VAL A 332 -10.92 -0.89 16.78
N GLY A 333 -10.15 -1.26 15.76
CA GLY A 333 -10.76 -1.62 14.47
C GLY A 333 -9.91 -2.48 13.54
N TYR A 334 -10.61 -3.24 12.70
CA TYR A 334 -10.06 -4.10 11.65
C TYR A 334 -10.42 -3.60 10.25
N LEU A 335 -9.68 -4.10 9.25
CA LEU A 335 -10.09 -4.14 7.85
C LEU A 335 -10.93 -5.40 7.63
N MET A 336 -12.14 -5.27 7.08
CA MET A 336 -13.13 -6.35 7.05
C MET A 336 -13.76 -6.52 5.68
N SER A 337 -13.93 -7.78 5.26
CA SER A 337 -14.89 -8.17 4.23
C SER A 337 -16.32 -8.22 4.81
N ARG A 338 -17.32 -8.41 3.96
CA ARG A 338 -18.67 -8.68 4.41
C ARG A 338 -18.76 -10.01 5.19
N GLU A 339 -17.98 -11.01 4.78
CA GLU A 339 -17.96 -12.31 5.43
C GLU A 339 -17.30 -12.24 6.83
N THR A 340 -16.11 -11.65 6.94
CA THR A 340 -15.44 -11.50 8.24
C THR A 340 -16.19 -10.54 9.18
N ALA A 341 -16.81 -9.50 8.65
CA ALA A 341 -17.67 -8.60 9.42
C ALA A 341 -18.90 -9.32 10.01
N ALA A 342 -19.53 -10.20 9.23
CA ALA A 342 -20.64 -11.04 9.71
C ALA A 342 -20.20 -11.94 10.88
N ALA A 343 -18.97 -12.49 10.83
CA ALA A 343 -18.43 -13.30 11.92
C ALA A 343 -18.26 -12.52 13.25
N LEU A 344 -18.07 -11.19 13.15
CA LEU A 344 -18.03 -10.29 14.33
C LEU A 344 -19.37 -9.62 14.67
N GLY A 345 -20.44 -9.90 13.90
CA GLY A 345 -21.73 -9.23 14.04
C GLY A 345 -21.68 -7.72 13.74
N LYS A 346 -20.78 -7.29 12.84
CA LYS A 346 -20.56 -5.89 12.47
C LYS A 346 -20.85 -5.66 10.98
N PRO A 347 -21.10 -4.41 10.54
CA PRO A 347 -21.06 -4.07 9.12
C PRO A 347 -19.62 -4.12 8.59
N SER A 348 -19.47 -4.44 7.29
CA SER A 348 -18.18 -4.30 6.60
C SER A 348 -17.80 -2.82 6.47
N ASN A 349 -16.51 -2.53 6.49
CA ASN A 349 -15.97 -1.21 6.25
C ASN A 349 -15.31 -1.03 4.87
N GLY A 350 -15.63 -1.93 3.92
CA GLY A 350 -15.30 -1.75 2.52
C GLY A 350 -13.79 -1.87 2.25
N THR A 351 -13.22 -3.05 2.43
CA THR A 351 -11.77 -3.23 2.23
C THR A 351 -11.43 -4.40 1.29
N MET A 352 -12.44 -4.96 0.64
CA MET A 352 -12.24 -6.05 -0.32
C MET A 352 -11.80 -5.52 -1.68
N ARG A 353 -10.59 -5.88 -2.10
CA ARG A 353 -10.05 -5.51 -3.41
C ARG A 353 -9.38 -6.69 -4.09
N ALA A 354 -9.58 -6.83 -5.40
CA ALA A 354 -8.94 -7.84 -6.22
C ALA A 354 -7.87 -7.23 -7.11
N ASP A 355 -6.86 -8.01 -7.41
CA ASP A 355 -5.84 -7.67 -8.40
C ASP A 355 -6.37 -7.96 -9.83
N GLY A 356 -7.25 -7.07 -10.32
CA GLY A 356 -7.85 -7.15 -11.65
C GLY A 356 -9.02 -8.11 -11.77
N TRP A 357 -9.39 -8.42 -13.01
CA TRP A 357 -10.59 -9.20 -13.34
C TRP A 357 -10.48 -10.69 -13.02
N ALA A 358 -9.27 -11.26 -13.06
CA ALA A 358 -9.03 -12.69 -12.96
C ALA A 358 -8.77 -13.19 -11.53
N ARG A 359 -9.07 -12.37 -10.52
CA ARG A 359 -8.76 -12.67 -9.11
C ARG A 359 -9.98 -12.53 -8.22
N LEU A 360 -10.07 -13.39 -7.19
CA LEU A 360 -11.00 -13.20 -6.07
C LEU A 360 -10.58 -11.97 -5.26
N PRO A 361 -11.52 -11.13 -4.81
CA PRO A 361 -11.21 -10.08 -3.85
C PRO A 361 -10.66 -10.66 -2.53
N LEU A 362 -9.74 -9.94 -1.94
CA LEU A 362 -9.19 -10.20 -0.61
C LEU A 362 -9.33 -8.94 0.25
N ILE A 363 -9.31 -9.08 1.57
CA ILE A 363 -9.13 -7.95 2.47
C ILE A 363 -7.78 -7.32 2.17
N ARG A 364 -7.77 -6.02 1.84
CA ARG A 364 -6.57 -5.25 1.55
C ARG A 364 -6.55 -3.96 2.36
N MET A 365 -5.36 -3.52 2.73
CA MET A 365 -5.23 -2.19 3.29
C MET A 365 -5.80 -1.15 2.33
N THR A 366 -6.53 -0.20 2.86
CA THR A 366 -6.91 1.06 2.21
C THR A 366 -5.80 2.09 2.44
N ASN A 367 -6.11 3.31 2.86
CA ASN A 367 -5.09 4.20 3.41
C ASN A 367 -5.06 3.98 4.93
N VAL A 368 -4.00 3.35 5.42
CA VAL A 368 -3.78 3.13 6.85
C VAL A 368 -2.69 4.11 7.30
N SER A 369 -3.07 5.13 8.07
CA SER A 369 -2.25 6.32 8.26
C SER A 369 -2.06 6.66 9.73
N LEU A 370 -0.79 6.92 10.13
CA LEU A 370 -0.52 7.60 11.39
C LEU A 370 -1.00 9.05 11.29
N MET A 371 -1.86 9.45 12.21
CA MET A 371 -2.36 10.82 12.24
C MET A 371 -1.29 11.79 12.77
N PRO A 372 -1.26 13.04 12.27
CA PRO A 372 -0.32 14.03 12.77
C PRO A 372 -0.59 14.38 14.23
N GLY A 373 0.47 14.75 14.94
CA GLY A 373 0.44 15.25 16.30
C GLY A 373 0.61 16.78 16.36
N ASP A 374 1.23 17.24 17.42
CA ASP A 374 1.44 18.66 17.75
C ASP A 374 2.91 19.04 17.99
N ALA A 375 3.85 18.15 17.65
CA ALA A 375 5.28 18.38 17.89
C ALA A 375 5.95 19.38 16.91
N GLY A 376 5.16 20.16 16.17
CA GLY A 376 5.68 21.14 15.22
C GLY A 376 6.25 20.52 13.94
N SER A 377 7.30 21.12 13.39
CA SER A 377 8.03 20.63 12.23
C SER A 377 9.05 19.55 12.60
N LEU A 378 9.63 18.89 11.60
CA LEU A 378 10.76 17.99 11.82
C LEU A 378 11.94 18.73 12.47
N ALA A 379 12.17 19.98 12.09
CA ALA A 379 13.22 20.79 12.69
C ALA A 379 12.97 21.05 14.18
N ASP A 380 11.71 21.33 14.57
CA ASP A 380 11.32 21.50 15.97
C ASP A 380 11.52 20.20 16.75
N LEU A 381 11.10 19.06 16.17
CA LEU A 381 11.25 17.73 16.78
C LEU A 381 12.73 17.37 17.00
N ILE A 382 13.60 17.69 16.03
CA ILE A 382 15.05 17.49 16.17
C ILE A 382 15.59 18.42 17.27
N ALA A 383 15.20 19.70 17.30
CA ALA A 383 15.64 20.66 18.30
C ALA A 383 15.24 20.25 19.73
N ASP A 384 14.09 19.59 19.89
CA ASP A 384 13.60 19.03 21.16
C ASP A 384 14.20 17.63 21.50
N THR A 385 15.18 17.17 20.75
CA THR A 385 15.81 15.85 20.95
C THR A 385 17.29 16.02 21.30
N ASP A 386 17.65 15.83 22.57
CA ASP A 386 19.03 16.02 23.05
C ASP A 386 20.02 15.13 22.29
N ASP A 387 19.80 13.80 22.32
CA ASP A 387 20.65 12.80 21.68
C ASP A 387 19.78 11.72 21.03
N GLY A 388 20.19 11.27 19.84
CA GLY A 388 19.47 10.25 19.11
C GLY A 388 20.02 10.00 17.70
N ILE A 389 19.23 9.32 16.90
CA ILE A 389 19.49 9.08 15.47
C ILE A 389 18.23 9.40 14.67
N TYR A 390 18.35 10.34 13.74
CA TYR A 390 17.36 10.52 12.69
C TYR A 390 17.59 9.45 11.61
N MET A 391 16.53 8.78 11.16
CA MET A 391 16.58 7.73 10.16
C MET A 391 15.52 7.94 9.09
N GLU A 392 15.91 7.83 7.81
CA GLU A 392 14.97 8.01 6.69
C GLU A 392 15.20 7.01 5.56
N THR A 393 14.14 6.81 4.79
CA THR A 393 14.08 5.96 3.59
C THR A 393 14.45 4.50 3.85
N ASN A 394 13.49 3.63 3.69
CA ASN A 394 13.69 2.19 3.93
C ASN A 394 14.78 1.61 3.02
N ARG A 395 15.59 0.71 3.57
CA ARG A 395 16.55 -0.12 2.85
C ARG A 395 16.18 -1.60 2.89
N SER A 396 15.75 -2.06 4.06
CA SER A 396 15.39 -3.46 4.29
C SER A 396 14.42 -3.58 5.46
N TRP A 397 13.63 -4.64 5.45
CA TRP A 397 12.75 -4.93 6.57
C TRP A 397 12.59 -6.44 6.74
N SER A 398 12.34 -6.84 7.97
CA SER A 398 11.96 -8.19 8.35
C SER A 398 10.96 -8.08 9.50
N ILE A 399 9.91 -8.86 9.45
CA ILE A 399 8.89 -8.93 10.49
C ILE A 399 8.34 -10.36 10.53
N ASP A 400 8.01 -10.86 11.73
CA ASP A 400 7.51 -12.21 11.90
C ASP A 400 6.06 -12.38 11.36
N ASP A 401 5.62 -13.64 11.25
CA ASP A 401 4.30 -13.98 10.72
C ASP A 401 3.14 -13.37 11.53
N LYS A 402 3.35 -13.15 12.83
CA LYS A 402 2.38 -12.48 13.71
C LYS A 402 2.41 -10.97 13.62
N ARG A 403 3.40 -10.40 12.90
CA ARG A 403 3.64 -8.95 12.81
C ARG A 403 4.01 -8.32 14.16
N LEU A 404 4.63 -9.09 15.02
CA LEU A 404 4.97 -8.70 16.39
C LEU A 404 6.42 -8.27 16.55
N ASN A 405 7.37 -9.09 16.07
CA ASN A 405 8.81 -8.80 16.14
C ASN A 405 9.33 -8.33 14.81
N PHE A 406 10.02 -7.20 14.78
CA PHE A 406 10.53 -6.61 13.56
C PHE A 406 11.98 -6.12 13.68
N GLN A 407 12.64 -6.03 12.52
CA GLN A 407 13.89 -5.33 12.30
C GLN A 407 13.83 -4.57 10.99
N PHE A 408 14.05 -3.26 11.01
CA PHE A 408 14.08 -2.42 9.83
C PHE A 408 15.42 -1.73 9.68
N GLY A 409 15.89 -1.61 8.44
CA GLY A 409 17.06 -0.85 8.07
C GLY A 409 16.68 0.33 7.19
N THR A 410 17.38 1.45 7.34
CA THR A 410 17.21 2.64 6.54
C THR A 410 18.45 2.93 5.69
N GLN A 411 18.27 3.70 4.63
CA GLN A 411 19.37 4.05 3.72
C GLN A 411 20.31 5.08 4.35
N LEU A 412 19.75 6.01 5.14
CA LEU A 412 20.49 7.09 5.75
C LEU A 412 20.08 7.26 7.21
N GLY A 413 21.06 7.48 8.06
CA GLY A 413 20.89 8.04 9.40
C GLY A 413 21.73 9.30 9.57
N ARG A 414 21.33 10.13 10.55
CA ARG A 414 22.12 11.26 11.05
C ARG A 414 22.11 11.25 12.57
N GLU A 415 23.27 11.47 13.17
CA GLU A 415 23.33 11.69 14.62
C GLU A 415 22.52 12.93 14.99
N ILE A 416 21.81 12.86 16.11
CA ILE A 416 21.24 14.03 16.76
C ILE A 416 22.09 14.29 18.01
N ARG A 417 22.62 15.51 18.16
CA ARG A 417 23.40 15.94 19.32
C ARG A 417 22.95 17.32 19.76
N LYS A 418 22.47 17.42 20.98
CA LYS A 418 21.96 18.67 21.57
C LYS A 418 20.99 19.42 20.67
N GLY A 419 20.01 18.67 20.12
CA GLY A 419 18.99 19.24 19.26
C GLY A 419 19.47 19.62 17.85
N THR A 420 20.60 19.09 17.37
CA THR A 420 21.17 19.43 16.06
C THR A 420 21.53 18.15 15.29
N LEU A 421 21.24 18.13 13.99
CA LEU A 421 21.67 17.05 13.08
C LEU A 421 23.18 17.14 12.86
N GLY A 422 23.87 16.06 13.17
CA GLY A 422 25.32 15.89 13.02
C GLY A 422 25.72 15.01 11.83
N ASP A 423 26.72 14.17 12.06
CA ASP A 423 27.34 13.33 11.07
C ASP A 423 26.37 12.28 10.49
N LEU A 424 26.64 11.88 9.24
CA LEU A 424 25.96 10.75 8.58
C LEU A 424 26.29 9.44 9.29
N VAL A 425 25.29 8.59 9.37
CA VAL A 425 25.37 7.22 9.88
C VAL A 425 24.95 6.26 8.77
N ARG A 426 25.85 5.35 8.40
CA ARG A 426 25.59 4.30 7.39
C ARG A 426 24.95 3.06 8.01
N ASN A 427 24.15 2.36 7.20
CA ASN A 427 23.48 1.12 7.57
C ASN A 427 22.67 1.21 8.89
N PRO A 428 21.92 2.29 9.12
CA PRO A 428 21.15 2.40 10.35
C PRO A 428 20.04 1.35 10.37
N THR A 429 19.94 0.65 11.49
CA THR A 429 18.92 -0.38 11.74
C THR A 429 18.31 -0.18 13.11
N TYR A 430 17.04 -0.55 13.24
CA TYR A 430 16.33 -0.57 14.52
C TYR A 430 15.43 -1.81 14.60
N THR A 431 15.20 -2.28 15.82
CA THR A 431 14.42 -3.47 16.09
C THR A 431 13.51 -3.26 17.29
N GLY A 432 12.41 -3.99 17.33
CA GLY A 432 11.46 -3.89 18.42
C GLY A 432 10.36 -4.93 18.40
N ILE A 433 9.58 -4.91 19.45
CA ILE A 433 8.29 -5.57 19.57
C ILE A 433 7.22 -4.52 19.32
N THR A 434 6.30 -4.77 18.39
CA THR A 434 5.36 -3.78 17.88
C THR A 434 4.69 -2.92 18.95
N PRO A 435 4.00 -3.46 19.98
CA PRO A 435 3.36 -2.60 20.99
C PRO A 435 4.35 -1.86 21.90
N GLU A 436 5.54 -2.41 22.15
CA GLU A 436 6.57 -1.73 22.92
C GLU A 436 7.14 -0.54 22.14
N PHE A 437 7.40 -0.74 20.84
CA PHE A 437 7.89 0.30 19.96
C PHE A 437 6.88 1.46 19.84
N TRP A 438 5.62 1.16 19.49
CA TRP A 438 4.58 2.18 19.41
C TRP A 438 4.25 2.80 20.79
N GLY A 439 4.42 2.04 21.88
CA GLY A 439 4.32 2.54 23.25
C GLY A 439 5.42 3.55 23.62
N SER A 440 6.56 3.51 22.93
CA SER A 440 7.67 4.44 23.12
C SER A 440 7.56 5.73 22.28
N CYS A 441 6.55 5.85 21.43
CA CYS A 441 6.29 7.06 20.65
C CYS A 441 5.83 8.20 21.58
N ASP A 442 6.62 9.25 21.70
CA ASP A 442 6.31 10.38 22.57
C ASP A 442 6.00 11.67 21.81
N ALA A 443 6.27 11.72 20.51
CA ALA A 443 6.01 12.90 19.70
C ALA A 443 5.78 12.53 18.23
N VAL A 444 4.80 13.17 17.59
CA VAL A 444 4.52 13.11 16.14
C VAL A 444 4.44 14.54 15.63
N CYS A 445 5.10 14.83 14.52
CA CYS A 445 5.06 16.14 13.89
C CYS A 445 3.64 16.55 13.47
N SER A 446 3.46 17.85 13.24
CA SER A 446 2.18 18.46 12.91
C SER A 446 1.70 18.13 11.49
N ALA A 447 0.48 18.55 11.18
CA ALA A 447 -0.17 18.29 9.88
C ALA A 447 0.59 18.90 8.69
N SER A 448 1.41 19.92 8.89
CA SER A 448 2.24 20.50 7.81
C SER A 448 3.36 19.56 7.34
N GLU A 449 3.78 18.62 8.18
CA GLU A 449 4.78 17.60 7.87
C GLU A 449 4.15 16.26 7.40
N TRP A 450 2.82 16.14 7.48
CA TRP A 450 2.13 14.93 7.10
C TRP A 450 2.02 14.77 5.58
N ARG A 451 2.39 13.60 5.07
CA ARG A 451 2.29 13.27 3.65
C ARG A 451 1.63 11.91 3.43
N MET A 452 0.86 11.81 2.34
CA MET A 452 0.33 10.54 1.84
C MET A 452 1.38 9.88 0.96
N TRP A 453 1.81 8.69 1.35
CA TRP A 453 2.73 7.82 0.63
C TRP A 453 1.99 6.65 0.01
N GLY A 454 2.45 6.17 -1.13
CA GLY A 454 1.89 5.01 -1.81
C GLY A 454 2.83 3.81 -1.81
N THR A 455 2.26 2.64 -1.54
CA THR A 455 2.91 1.33 -1.67
C THR A 455 2.17 0.53 -2.74
N PRO A 456 2.66 0.50 -4.01
CA PRO A 456 1.94 -0.13 -5.11
C PRO A 456 2.17 -1.64 -5.24
N ASN A 457 2.96 -2.25 -4.38
CA ASN A 457 3.43 -3.63 -4.50
C ASN A 457 3.17 -4.48 -3.24
N CYS A 458 2.11 -4.18 -2.49
CA CYS A 458 1.75 -4.99 -1.32
C CYS A 458 1.21 -6.35 -1.75
N GLY A 459 1.94 -7.42 -1.43
CA GLY A 459 1.56 -8.79 -1.77
C GLY A 459 0.68 -9.45 -0.70
N LYS A 460 -0.29 -10.26 -1.11
CA LYS A 460 -1.11 -11.11 -0.24
C LYS A 460 -1.74 -12.26 -1.03
N GLY A 461 -2.18 -13.28 -0.32
CA GLY A 461 -3.00 -14.36 -0.86
C GLY A 461 -2.22 -15.51 -1.49
N GLN A 462 -2.99 -16.53 -1.86
CA GLN A 462 -2.50 -17.74 -2.50
C GLN A 462 -3.54 -18.20 -3.54
N PRO A 463 -3.32 -17.97 -4.84
CA PRO A 463 -2.10 -17.40 -5.45
C PRO A 463 -1.92 -15.92 -5.10
N GLY A 464 -0.66 -15.44 -5.17
CA GLY A 464 -0.31 -14.07 -4.81
C GLY A 464 -1.06 -13.02 -5.64
N GLN A 465 -1.49 -11.96 -4.98
CA GLN A 465 -2.13 -10.78 -5.56
C GLN A 465 -1.42 -9.52 -5.07
N ILE A 466 -1.29 -8.55 -5.94
CA ILE A 466 -0.76 -7.22 -5.62
C ILE A 466 -1.92 -6.29 -5.26
N GLY A 467 -1.75 -5.53 -4.18
CA GLY A 467 -2.66 -4.47 -3.78
C GLY A 467 -1.93 -3.15 -3.63
N HIS A 468 -2.53 -2.07 -4.13
CA HIS A 468 -2.03 -0.72 -3.98
C HIS A 468 -2.58 -0.13 -2.69
N THR A 469 -1.73 0.38 -1.81
CA THR A 469 -2.10 0.86 -0.47
C THR A 469 -1.52 2.23 -0.20
N GLY A 470 -2.24 3.07 0.52
CA GLY A 470 -1.78 4.38 0.94
C GLY A 470 -1.42 4.42 2.43
N HIS A 471 -0.42 5.23 2.79
CA HIS A 471 -0.01 5.42 4.18
C HIS A 471 0.38 6.87 4.43
N GLY A 472 -0.46 7.57 5.14
CA GLY A 472 -0.11 8.90 5.62
C GLY A 472 0.78 8.81 6.86
N ALA A 473 1.81 9.64 6.89
CA ALA A 473 2.69 9.75 8.05
C ALA A 473 3.30 11.15 8.14
N ALA A 474 3.57 11.59 9.36
CA ALA A 474 4.46 12.70 9.70
C ALA A 474 5.63 12.13 10.49
N PRO A 475 6.83 12.77 10.47
CA PRO A 475 7.97 12.30 11.27
C PRO A 475 7.59 12.13 12.74
N ALA A 476 8.16 11.11 13.39
CA ALA A 476 7.83 10.81 14.78
C ALA A 476 9.05 10.33 15.57
N ARG A 477 9.02 10.55 16.89
CA ARG A 477 10.08 10.20 17.83
C ARG A 477 9.69 9.02 18.70
N PHE A 478 10.66 8.10 18.85
CA PHE A 478 10.55 6.90 19.67
C PHE A 478 11.69 6.82 20.65
N ARG A 479 11.37 6.61 21.94
CA ARG A 479 12.35 6.56 23.02
C ARG A 479 12.86 5.14 23.27
N ASN A 480 14.11 5.05 23.71
CA ASN A 480 14.70 3.79 24.17
C ASN A 480 14.63 2.65 23.13
N VAL A 481 14.77 2.97 21.85
CA VAL A 481 14.75 2.01 20.74
C VAL A 481 16.10 1.32 20.62
N ARG A 482 16.09 0.00 20.41
CA ARG A 482 17.31 -0.75 20.15
C ARG A 482 17.75 -0.57 18.70
N VAL A 483 18.98 -0.09 18.50
CA VAL A 483 19.59 0.16 17.20
C VAL A 483 20.80 -0.74 16.96
N GLY A 484 21.13 -0.97 15.69
CA GLY A 484 22.19 -1.90 15.29
C GLY A 484 21.70 -3.33 15.07
N VAL A 485 22.53 -4.14 14.39
CA VAL A 485 22.22 -5.55 14.13
C VAL A 485 22.40 -6.33 15.43
N VAL A 486 21.36 -7.05 15.83
CA VAL A 486 21.46 -8.03 16.92
C VAL A 486 22.16 -9.27 16.39
N ARG A 487 23.31 -9.59 16.94
CA ARG A 487 24.05 -10.84 16.64
C ARG A 487 23.52 -11.99 17.49
#